data_29bf626dcaa87540f4c8875c77c10a72
#
_entry.id   29bf626dcaa87540f4c8875c77c10a72
#
_cell.length_a   1.000
_cell.length_b   1.000
_cell.length_c   1.000
_cell.angle_alpha   90.00
_cell.angle_beta   90.00
_cell.angle_gamma   90.00
#
_symmetry.space_group_name_H-M   'P 1'
#
loop_
_entity.id
_entity.type
_entity.pdbx_description
1 polymer ?
#
loop_
_entity_poly.entity_id
_entity_poly.type
_entity_poly.pdbx_seq_one_letter_code
_entity_poly.pdbx_strand_id
1 'polypeptide(L)'
;MTKKANKKKQLIRNNEYYDVQETFDNLYSKAKENKSFTNLLEIIVSEQNIMLAYRNIKKNKGSKTCGTNKTNIINIGAAEPQKLTAYVRQRLSNFKPDSVKRVEIPKANGKTRPLGIPTIEDRLIQQCIKQVLEPICEAKFHKHSYGFRPNRSTHHAIARALYLTNRQHFQYVIDLDIKGFFDNVNHGKLLKQMWTMGIRDKKLLCIISKMLKAEIKGIGIPERGVPQGGILSPLLANIVLNEFDWWISSQWETIKTAHQYKADCDKNRQLKKHTKLKEVYLCRYADDIRLFCNDRKTAVKVYYAAEKWLKERLNLEISSEKSKIVNLKKNYSEFLGIKFKLWKKKNNYVIKSHLTEKSMEKCKSKLTDKIKDMQKSTNPQTVMMYNAAVMGLQNYYQAASNVNIDFGKLAFQVGKTLNNRIENCKSEKGQISRTYQKFYGEYKGKVTFVCGIALYPIYGVKTKPPMCFTQQICNYTKAGREFIHNNLTRIDKIILQQIMKYPLKDETAELNDNRISLYVGQNGKCFVSKEFLTTGNMHVHHKKPRKEGGTDNYQNLVLVTEYVHRLIHASAEETLEKLLSDPKCSKIDFDKLNKLRALVGNSEIDINK
;
A
#
# COMPACT_ATOMS: atom_id res chain seq x y z
N MET A 1 25.32 -21.66 36.04
CA MET A 1 24.32 -21.67 34.92
C MET A 1 24.19 -20.26 34.40
N THR A 2 24.94 -19.92 33.37
CA THR A 2 24.92 -18.59 32.71
C THR A 2 23.66 -18.47 31.85
N LYS A 3 22.75 -17.57 32.24
CA LYS A 3 21.57 -17.19 31.42
C LYS A 3 22.08 -16.70 30.07
N LYS A 4 21.87 -17.48 28.99
CA LYS A 4 22.03 -17.03 27.62
C LYS A 4 21.14 -15.79 27.42
N ALA A 5 21.74 -14.62 27.34
CA ALA A 5 21.05 -13.40 26.98
C ALA A 5 20.40 -13.63 25.61
N ASN A 6 19.08 -13.66 25.57
CA ASN A 6 18.32 -13.69 24.33
C ASN A 6 18.68 -12.44 23.53
N LYS A 7 19.58 -12.57 22.52
CA LYS A 7 19.85 -11.52 21.56
C LYS A 7 18.50 -11.06 20.99
N LYS A 8 18.07 -9.84 21.33
CA LYS A 8 16.88 -9.23 20.76
C LYS A 8 17.02 -9.23 19.24
N LYS A 9 16.15 -9.92 18.58
CA LYS A 9 16.08 -10.06 17.16
C LYS A 9 15.83 -8.70 16.52
N GLN A 10 16.57 -8.26 15.51
CA GLN A 10 16.40 -6.99 14.81
C GLN A 10 15.36 -7.15 13.69
N LEU A 11 14.41 -6.23 13.65
CA LEU A 11 13.35 -6.17 12.67
C LEU A 11 13.74 -5.15 11.61
N ILE A 12 13.90 -5.55 10.35
CA ILE A 12 14.40 -4.70 9.27
C ILE A 12 13.33 -4.48 8.21
N ARG A 13 13.31 -3.27 7.65
CA ARG A 13 12.38 -2.82 6.63
C ARG A 13 13.07 -2.25 5.41
N ASN A 14 12.29 -1.94 4.37
CA ASN A 14 12.79 -1.32 3.14
C ASN A 14 13.61 -0.04 3.40
N ASN A 15 13.18 0.82 4.33
CA ASN A 15 13.94 2.05 4.66
C ASN A 15 15.26 1.73 5.36
N GLU A 16 15.27 0.69 6.20
CA GLU A 16 16.48 0.23 6.89
C GLU A 16 17.44 -0.50 5.94
N TYR A 17 16.93 -1.07 4.83
CA TYR A 17 17.77 -1.71 3.80
C TYR A 17 18.70 -0.71 3.10
N TYR A 18 18.32 0.57 3.07
CA TYR A 18 19.10 1.63 2.44
C TYR A 18 19.60 2.68 3.45
N ASP A 19 19.59 2.32 4.75
CA ASP A 19 20.10 3.15 5.85
C ASP A 19 19.51 4.57 5.93
N VAL A 20 18.25 4.74 5.50
CA VAL A 20 17.53 6.03 5.53
C VAL A 20 16.48 6.14 6.62
N GLN A 21 16.28 5.08 7.43
CA GLN A 21 15.23 5.07 8.45
C GLN A 21 15.47 6.14 9.52
N GLU A 22 16.69 6.27 10.00
CA GLU A 22 17.06 7.27 11.02
C GLU A 22 16.86 8.69 10.49
N THR A 23 17.22 8.94 9.23
CA THR A 23 16.96 10.21 8.56
C THR A 23 15.48 10.54 8.55
N PHE A 24 14.62 9.57 8.21
CA PHE A 24 13.17 9.76 8.20
C PHE A 24 12.58 9.93 9.60
N ASP A 25 13.09 9.22 10.60
CA ASP A 25 12.72 9.39 12.02
C ASP A 25 13.03 10.81 12.50
N ASN A 26 14.19 11.33 12.14
CA ASN A 26 14.64 12.68 12.48
C ASN A 26 13.77 13.75 11.79
N LEU A 27 13.43 13.57 10.50
CA LEU A 27 12.51 14.47 9.79
C LEU A 27 11.14 14.50 10.48
N TYR A 28 10.61 13.34 10.87
CA TYR A 28 9.33 13.23 11.58
C TYR A 28 9.37 13.92 12.95
N SER A 29 10.41 13.67 13.75
CA SER A 29 10.58 14.25 15.08
C SER A 29 10.68 15.78 15.01
N LYS A 30 11.57 16.30 14.15
CA LYS A 30 11.72 17.76 13.93
C LYS A 30 10.43 18.41 13.44
N ALA A 31 9.66 17.73 12.57
CA ALA A 31 8.36 18.22 12.13
C ALA A 31 7.34 18.27 13.28
N LYS A 32 7.34 17.30 14.19
CA LYS A 32 6.52 17.34 15.42
C LYS A 32 6.84 18.54 16.29
N GLU A 33 8.11 18.93 16.37
CA GLU A 33 8.60 20.10 17.09
C GLU A 33 8.37 21.43 16.34
N ASN A 34 7.65 21.42 15.23
CA ASN A 34 7.39 22.57 14.36
C ASN A 34 8.66 23.21 13.73
N LYS A 35 9.76 22.47 13.62
CA LYS A 35 10.96 22.94 12.93
C LYS A 35 10.75 23.03 11.41
N SER A 36 11.51 23.90 10.76
CA SER A 36 11.51 24.10 9.32
C SER A 36 12.67 23.35 8.66
N PHE A 37 12.52 23.04 7.37
CA PHE A 37 13.47 22.28 6.57
C PHE A 37 13.84 23.08 5.32
N THR A 38 15.13 23.40 5.15
CA THR A 38 15.65 24.22 4.04
C THR A 38 16.51 23.45 3.05
N ASN A 39 17.08 22.30 3.45
CA ASN A 39 18.03 21.50 2.67
C ASN A 39 17.52 20.07 2.41
N LEU A 40 16.24 19.95 2.06
CA LEU A 40 15.64 18.62 1.78
C LEU A 40 16.18 18.01 0.49
N LEU A 41 16.59 18.85 -0.47
CA LEU A 41 17.08 18.38 -1.76
C LEU A 41 18.34 17.50 -1.62
N GLU A 42 19.23 17.77 -0.65
CA GLU A 42 20.41 16.96 -0.37
C GLU A 42 20.04 15.52 0.01
N ILE A 43 19.01 15.35 0.86
CA ILE A 43 18.48 14.03 1.23
C ILE A 43 17.83 13.35 0.02
N ILE A 44 17.08 14.12 -0.79
CA ILE A 44 16.37 13.62 -1.96
C ILE A 44 17.34 13.03 -2.99
N VAL A 45 18.50 13.67 -3.22
CA VAL A 45 19.51 13.24 -4.20
C VAL A 45 20.55 12.27 -3.63
N SER A 46 20.40 11.82 -2.38
CA SER A 46 21.28 10.80 -1.81
C SER A 46 21.10 9.47 -2.54
N GLU A 47 22.19 8.73 -2.73
CA GLU A 47 22.17 7.43 -3.41
C GLU A 47 21.19 6.47 -2.73
N GLN A 48 21.22 6.41 -1.41
CA GLN A 48 20.35 5.57 -0.59
C GLN A 48 18.86 5.86 -0.84
N ASN A 49 18.50 7.14 -0.90
CA ASN A 49 17.13 7.56 -1.18
C ASN A 49 16.71 7.23 -2.62
N ILE A 50 17.59 7.39 -3.59
CA ILE A 50 17.34 7.07 -5.01
C ILE A 50 17.14 5.56 -5.18
N MET A 51 18.00 4.73 -4.60
CA MET A 51 17.88 3.28 -4.67
C MET A 51 16.61 2.76 -3.95
N LEU A 52 16.25 3.36 -2.81
CA LEU A 52 14.97 3.09 -2.16
C LEU A 52 13.79 3.48 -3.04
N ALA A 53 13.87 4.59 -3.77
CA ALA A 53 12.81 5.04 -4.67
C ALA A 53 12.65 4.06 -5.84
N TYR A 54 13.73 3.61 -6.46
CA TYR A 54 13.70 2.54 -7.46
C TYR A 54 13.00 1.29 -6.94
N ARG A 55 13.41 0.79 -5.76
CA ARG A 55 12.81 -0.37 -5.11
C ARG A 55 11.30 -0.22 -4.88
N ASN A 56 10.86 0.96 -4.44
CA ASN A 56 9.45 1.23 -4.16
C ASN A 56 8.60 1.28 -5.43
N ILE A 57 9.14 1.84 -6.52
CA ILE A 57 8.42 1.89 -7.81
C ILE A 57 8.36 0.52 -8.47
N LYS A 58 9.44 -0.24 -8.46
CA LYS A 58 9.54 -1.58 -9.07
C LYS A 58 8.40 -2.51 -8.65
N LYS A 59 7.94 -2.39 -7.41
CA LYS A 59 6.84 -3.19 -6.85
C LYS A 59 5.45 -2.80 -7.37
N ASN A 60 5.29 -1.62 -7.94
CA ASN A 60 3.99 -1.11 -8.37
C ASN A 60 3.55 -1.79 -9.68
N LYS A 61 2.28 -2.21 -9.76
CA LYS A 61 1.72 -2.83 -10.98
C LYS A 61 1.89 -1.95 -12.21
N GLY A 62 1.80 -0.62 -12.08
CA GLY A 62 1.98 0.35 -13.15
C GLY A 62 3.44 0.63 -13.53
N SER A 63 4.44 0.02 -12.87
CA SER A 63 5.87 0.30 -13.13
C SER A 63 6.32 -0.02 -14.55
N LYS A 64 5.67 -1.01 -15.19
CA LYS A 64 5.91 -1.41 -16.58
C LYS A 64 5.14 -0.58 -17.61
N THR A 65 4.23 0.31 -17.17
CA THR A 65 3.47 1.19 -18.08
C THR A 65 4.32 2.39 -18.44
N CYS A 66 4.57 2.60 -19.75
CA CYS A 66 5.33 3.73 -20.26
C CYS A 66 4.51 5.03 -20.22
N GLY A 67 5.19 6.16 -20.02
CA GLY A 67 4.64 7.50 -20.16
C GLY A 67 4.54 7.92 -21.63
N THR A 68 4.98 9.13 -21.95
CA THR A 68 5.08 9.67 -23.31
C THR A 68 6.29 9.13 -24.08
N ASN A 69 7.32 8.71 -23.37
CA ASN A 69 8.46 7.95 -23.90
C ASN A 69 8.17 6.43 -23.85
N LYS A 70 9.02 5.63 -24.46
CA LYS A 70 8.88 4.16 -24.49
C LYS A 70 9.57 3.47 -23.29
N THR A 71 10.11 4.22 -22.33
CA THR A 71 10.85 3.67 -21.17
C THR A 71 9.92 3.25 -20.05
N ASN A 72 10.35 2.24 -19.31
CA ASN A 72 9.67 1.71 -18.13
C ASN A 72 10.70 1.30 -17.04
N ILE A 73 10.24 0.70 -15.94
CA ILE A 73 11.09 0.37 -14.80
C ILE A 73 12.19 -0.66 -15.13
N ILE A 74 12.02 -1.49 -16.15
CA ILE A 74 13.04 -2.47 -16.58
C ILE A 74 14.24 -1.72 -17.17
N ASN A 75 13.98 -0.71 -17.98
CA ASN A 75 15.05 0.13 -18.57
C ASN A 75 15.83 0.86 -17.48
N ILE A 76 15.13 1.43 -16.48
CA ILE A 76 15.79 2.07 -15.32
C ILE A 76 16.63 1.06 -14.52
N GLY A 77 16.10 -0.16 -14.33
CA GLY A 77 16.78 -1.22 -13.58
C GLY A 77 18.03 -1.79 -14.26
N ALA A 78 18.13 -1.65 -15.57
CA ALA A 78 19.29 -2.11 -16.35
C ALA A 78 20.54 -1.24 -16.16
N ALA A 79 20.38 0.00 -15.65
CA ALA A 79 21.51 0.87 -15.35
C ALA A 79 22.23 0.46 -14.06
N GLU A 80 23.52 0.75 -13.97
CA GLU A 80 24.28 0.61 -12.72
C GLU A 80 23.78 1.61 -11.67
N PRO A 81 23.86 1.29 -10.36
CA PRO A 81 23.43 2.19 -9.28
C PRO A 81 24.03 3.59 -9.34
N GLN A 82 25.34 3.68 -9.64
CA GLN A 82 26.07 4.94 -9.74
C GLN A 82 25.59 5.77 -10.93
N LYS A 83 25.37 5.16 -12.10
CA LYS A 83 24.84 5.82 -13.29
C LYS A 83 23.42 6.30 -13.05
N LEU A 84 22.58 5.49 -12.41
CA LEU A 84 21.22 5.89 -12.03
C LEU A 84 21.22 7.08 -11.07
N THR A 85 22.09 7.05 -10.08
CA THR A 85 22.25 8.15 -9.11
C THR A 85 22.72 9.43 -9.79
N ALA A 86 23.74 9.36 -10.63
CA ALA A 86 24.23 10.49 -11.41
C ALA A 86 23.15 11.09 -12.31
N TYR A 87 22.38 10.23 -13.00
CA TYR A 87 21.25 10.65 -13.83
C TYR A 87 20.19 11.43 -13.05
N VAL A 88 19.76 10.93 -11.88
CA VAL A 88 18.74 11.61 -11.05
C VAL A 88 19.28 12.95 -10.53
N ARG A 89 20.55 13.01 -10.11
CA ARG A 89 21.22 14.26 -9.69
C ARG A 89 21.27 15.28 -10.81
N GLN A 90 21.68 14.87 -12.01
CA GLN A 90 21.71 15.71 -13.20
C GLN A 90 20.31 16.23 -13.57
N ARG A 91 19.28 15.38 -13.55
CA ARG A 91 17.88 15.79 -13.80
C ARG A 91 17.40 16.82 -12.78
N LEU A 92 17.72 16.67 -11.49
CA LEU A 92 17.28 17.57 -10.42
C LEU A 92 18.06 18.88 -10.35
N SER A 93 19.29 18.97 -10.88
CA SER A 93 20.07 20.21 -10.91
C SER A 93 19.41 21.27 -11.83
N ASN A 94 18.80 20.86 -12.94
CA ASN A 94 18.02 21.72 -13.82
C ASN A 94 16.71 21.01 -14.23
N PHE A 95 15.84 20.80 -13.26
CA PHE A 95 14.64 20.01 -13.46
C PHE A 95 13.70 20.61 -14.51
N LYS A 96 13.41 19.81 -15.55
CA LYS A 96 12.37 20.04 -16.54
C LYS A 96 11.52 18.77 -16.58
N PRO A 97 10.20 18.82 -16.26
CA PRO A 97 9.34 17.65 -16.35
C PRO A 97 9.13 17.24 -17.80
N ASP A 98 9.01 15.93 -18.03
CA ASP A 98 8.55 15.43 -19.31
C ASP A 98 7.03 15.64 -19.44
N SER A 99 6.51 15.61 -20.68
CA SER A 99 5.06 15.68 -20.89
C SER A 99 4.36 14.45 -20.32
N VAL A 100 3.15 14.65 -19.79
CA VAL A 100 2.33 13.61 -19.15
C VAL A 100 1.41 13.00 -20.20
N LYS A 101 1.42 11.66 -20.32
CA LYS A 101 0.49 10.92 -21.19
C LYS A 101 -0.90 10.89 -20.56
N ARG A 102 -1.93 11.37 -21.29
CA ARG A 102 -3.34 11.29 -20.88
C ARG A 102 -3.97 9.98 -21.32
N VAL A 103 -4.69 9.33 -20.43
CA VAL A 103 -5.48 8.12 -20.70
C VAL A 103 -6.85 8.26 -20.03
N GLU A 104 -7.92 8.08 -20.79
CA GLU A 104 -9.28 8.14 -20.28
C GLU A 104 -9.72 6.74 -19.81
N ILE A 105 -10.02 6.60 -18.53
CA ILE A 105 -10.52 5.33 -17.95
C ILE A 105 -12.03 5.40 -17.80
N PRO A 106 -12.80 4.45 -18.41
CA PRO A 106 -14.24 4.43 -18.30
C PRO A 106 -14.70 4.23 -16.84
N LYS A 107 -15.71 5.01 -16.42
CA LYS A 107 -16.43 4.81 -15.17
C LYS A 107 -17.70 4.00 -15.41
N ALA A 108 -18.20 3.31 -14.38
CA ALA A 108 -19.43 2.52 -14.44
C ALA A 108 -20.71 3.32 -14.80
N ASN A 109 -20.65 4.65 -14.74
CA ASN A 109 -21.75 5.56 -15.10
C ASN A 109 -21.59 6.17 -16.51
N GLY A 110 -20.80 5.59 -17.39
CA GLY A 110 -20.54 6.06 -18.76
C GLY A 110 -19.61 7.29 -18.87
N LYS A 111 -19.28 7.97 -17.78
CA LYS A 111 -18.29 9.06 -17.75
C LYS A 111 -16.87 8.47 -17.75
N THR A 112 -15.89 9.24 -18.18
CA THR A 112 -14.48 8.88 -18.11
C THR A 112 -13.79 9.48 -16.89
N ARG A 113 -12.65 8.92 -16.53
CA ARG A 113 -11.72 9.47 -15.55
C ARG A 113 -10.39 9.72 -16.24
N PRO A 114 -9.93 10.96 -16.32
CA PRO A 114 -8.64 11.27 -16.87
C PRO A 114 -7.52 10.77 -15.95
N LEU A 115 -6.63 9.95 -16.47
CA LEU A 115 -5.43 9.51 -15.78
C LEU A 115 -4.22 10.12 -16.48
N GLY A 116 -3.38 10.84 -15.74
CA GLY A 116 -2.10 11.35 -16.22
C GLY A 116 -0.98 10.38 -15.86
N ILE A 117 -0.27 9.86 -16.85
CA ILE A 117 0.86 8.93 -16.66
C ILE A 117 2.16 9.67 -16.99
N PRO A 118 2.93 10.14 -15.96
CA PRO A 118 4.27 10.69 -16.17
C PRO A 118 5.24 9.61 -16.69
N THR A 119 6.36 10.02 -17.26
CA THR A 119 7.44 9.10 -17.64
C THR A 119 7.97 8.37 -16.40
N ILE A 120 8.64 7.24 -16.61
CA ILE A 120 9.15 6.45 -15.47
C ILE A 120 10.25 7.20 -14.73
N GLU A 121 11.01 8.01 -15.43
CA GLU A 121 12.06 8.88 -14.92
C GLU A 121 11.46 9.94 -13.97
N ASP A 122 10.42 10.63 -14.39
CA ASP A 122 9.72 11.60 -13.54
C ASP A 122 9.02 10.92 -12.36
N ARG A 123 8.48 9.71 -12.54
CA ARG A 123 7.94 8.93 -11.43
C ARG A 123 9.02 8.56 -10.41
N LEU A 124 10.25 8.26 -10.86
CA LEU A 124 11.38 8.00 -9.96
C LEU A 124 11.72 9.25 -9.14
N ILE A 125 11.79 10.40 -9.77
CA ILE A 125 12.03 11.68 -9.09
C ILE A 125 10.89 12.01 -8.11
N GLN A 126 9.64 11.82 -8.52
CA GLN A 126 8.48 11.99 -7.63
C GLN A 126 8.55 11.06 -6.41
N GLN A 127 9.03 9.85 -6.58
CA GLN A 127 9.18 8.91 -5.47
C GLN A 127 10.31 9.33 -4.53
N CYS A 128 11.45 9.80 -5.06
CA CYS A 128 12.54 10.35 -4.24
C CYS A 128 12.05 11.51 -3.35
N ILE A 129 11.25 12.41 -3.92
CA ILE A 129 10.66 13.55 -3.20
C ILE A 129 9.63 13.05 -2.18
N LYS A 130 8.71 12.17 -2.60
CA LYS A 130 7.63 11.67 -1.75
C LYS A 130 8.15 11.07 -0.44
N GLN A 131 9.16 10.19 -0.50
CA GLN A 131 9.61 9.48 0.69
C GLN A 131 10.35 10.36 1.70
N VAL A 132 10.90 11.49 1.27
CA VAL A 132 11.47 12.52 2.15
C VAL A 132 10.40 13.44 2.73
N LEU A 133 9.37 13.79 1.96
CA LEU A 133 8.28 14.64 2.44
C LEU A 133 7.26 13.90 3.32
N GLU A 134 7.05 12.60 3.08
CA GLU A 134 6.02 11.81 3.78
C GLU A 134 6.18 11.84 5.31
N PRO A 135 7.38 11.64 5.93
CA PRO A 135 7.55 11.76 7.38
C PRO A 135 7.20 13.15 7.91
N ILE A 136 7.57 14.22 7.20
CA ILE A 136 7.26 15.60 7.59
C ILE A 136 5.74 15.81 7.57
N CYS A 137 5.07 15.36 6.53
CA CYS A 137 3.62 15.50 6.36
C CYS A 137 2.87 14.64 7.38
N GLU A 138 3.28 13.39 7.61
CA GLU A 138 2.65 12.50 8.59
C GLU A 138 2.68 13.05 10.02
N ALA A 139 3.73 13.81 10.37
CA ALA A 139 3.81 14.50 11.65
C ALA A 139 2.74 15.60 11.83
N LYS A 140 2.21 16.15 10.72
CA LYS A 140 1.27 17.29 10.68
C LYS A 140 -0.16 16.91 10.31
N PHE A 141 -0.36 15.75 9.69
CA PHE A 141 -1.69 15.33 9.25
C PHE A 141 -2.62 15.04 10.40
N HIS A 142 -3.87 15.46 10.23
CA HIS A 142 -4.94 15.21 11.21
C HIS A 142 -5.15 13.70 11.44
N LYS A 143 -5.40 13.31 12.70
CA LYS A 143 -5.52 11.90 13.12
C LYS A 143 -6.63 11.11 12.40
N HIS A 144 -7.71 11.76 11.96
CA HIS A 144 -8.88 11.14 11.32
C HIS A 144 -8.94 11.31 9.80
N SER A 145 -7.80 11.58 9.17
CA SER A 145 -7.57 11.41 7.74
C SER A 145 -6.89 10.07 7.48
N TYR A 146 -7.45 9.24 6.59
CA TYR A 146 -7.03 7.84 6.41
C TYR A 146 -6.52 7.51 5.02
N GLY A 147 -7.05 8.15 3.96
CA GLY A 147 -6.70 7.83 2.57
C GLY A 147 -5.26 8.16 2.22
N PHE A 148 -4.60 7.28 1.46
CA PHE A 148 -3.24 7.45 0.95
C PHE A 148 -2.14 7.65 2.00
N ARG A 149 -2.39 7.27 3.24
CA ARG A 149 -1.44 7.39 4.34
C ARG A 149 -0.88 6.03 4.74
N PRO A 150 0.39 5.95 5.20
CA PRO A 150 0.99 4.70 5.62
C PRO A 150 0.24 4.06 6.81
N ASN A 151 0.16 2.73 6.81
CA ASN A 151 -0.50 1.89 7.82
C ASN A 151 -2.01 2.15 8.02
N ARG A 152 -2.62 3.07 7.26
CA ARG A 152 -4.05 3.35 7.32
C ARG A 152 -4.79 2.63 6.20
N SER A 153 -6.02 2.24 6.46
CA SER A 153 -6.84 1.47 5.52
C SER A 153 -8.29 1.99 5.48
N THR A 154 -9.04 1.53 4.50
CA THR A 154 -10.49 1.75 4.43
C THR A 154 -11.20 1.22 5.68
N HIS A 155 -10.75 0.09 6.23
CA HIS A 155 -11.33 -0.49 7.45
C HIS A 155 -11.17 0.44 8.66
N HIS A 156 -10.06 1.17 8.80
CA HIS A 156 -9.88 2.14 9.88
C HIS A 156 -10.86 3.32 9.76
N ALA A 157 -11.11 3.81 8.53
CA ALA A 157 -12.09 4.86 8.29
C ALA A 157 -13.52 4.37 8.58
N ILE A 158 -13.87 3.17 8.12
CA ILE A 158 -15.15 2.52 8.41
C ILE A 158 -15.31 2.33 9.93
N ALA A 159 -14.27 1.84 10.62
CA ALA A 159 -14.29 1.68 12.07
C ALA A 159 -14.58 2.99 12.80
N ARG A 160 -13.95 4.11 12.37
CA ARG A 160 -14.23 5.44 12.93
C ARG A 160 -15.67 5.86 12.71
N ALA A 161 -16.21 5.69 11.50
CA ALA A 161 -17.59 6.02 11.19
C ALA A 161 -18.58 5.20 12.03
N LEU A 162 -18.36 3.88 12.14
CA LEU A 162 -19.16 2.99 12.97
C LEU A 162 -19.06 3.31 14.47
N TYR A 163 -17.87 3.68 14.95
CA TYR A 163 -17.65 4.09 16.34
C TYR A 163 -18.43 5.35 16.67
N LEU A 164 -18.36 6.40 15.85
CA LEU A 164 -19.10 7.64 16.05
C LEU A 164 -20.61 7.40 16.06
N THR A 165 -21.12 6.53 15.20
CA THR A 165 -22.54 6.25 15.09
C THR A 165 -23.05 5.34 16.21
N ASN A 166 -22.33 4.27 16.55
CA ASN A 166 -22.81 3.23 17.48
C ASN A 166 -22.48 3.53 18.94
N ARG A 167 -21.28 4.07 19.22
CA ARG A 167 -20.82 4.37 20.59
C ARG A 167 -21.09 5.80 21.03
N GLN A 168 -20.99 6.76 20.10
CA GLN A 168 -21.21 8.17 20.36
C GLN A 168 -22.62 8.64 19.98
N HIS A 169 -23.42 7.76 19.37
CA HIS A 169 -24.83 7.96 19.03
C HIS A 169 -25.11 9.12 18.05
N PHE A 170 -24.14 9.47 17.19
CA PHE A 170 -24.38 10.46 16.14
C PHE A 170 -25.36 9.93 15.12
N GLN A 171 -26.43 10.69 14.85
CA GLN A 171 -27.51 10.25 13.95
C GLN A 171 -27.53 10.99 12.60
N TYR A 172 -26.82 12.12 12.48
CA TYR A 172 -26.73 12.87 11.23
C TYR A 172 -25.32 12.77 10.67
N VAL A 173 -25.22 12.40 9.41
CA VAL A 173 -23.98 12.36 8.66
C VAL A 173 -24.09 13.33 7.49
N ILE A 174 -23.09 14.17 7.35
CA ILE A 174 -22.90 15.04 6.20
C ILE A 174 -21.95 14.33 5.27
N ASP A 175 -22.44 13.90 4.13
CA ASP A 175 -21.64 13.34 3.04
C ASP A 175 -21.18 14.49 2.16
N LEU A 176 -19.85 14.75 2.08
CA LEU A 176 -19.29 15.79 1.23
C LEU A 176 -18.44 15.15 0.13
N ASP A 177 -18.73 15.49 -1.12
CA ASP A 177 -17.97 15.09 -2.33
C ASP A 177 -17.46 16.36 -3.00
N ILE A 178 -16.14 16.47 -3.17
CA ILE A 178 -15.53 17.63 -3.83
C ILE A 178 -15.55 17.41 -5.34
N LYS A 179 -16.06 18.39 -6.09
CA LYS A 179 -16.18 18.33 -7.55
C LYS A 179 -14.80 18.34 -8.20
N GLY A 180 -14.44 17.23 -8.85
CA GLY A 180 -13.17 17.14 -9.59
C GLY A 180 -11.94 17.50 -8.75
N PHE A 181 -11.84 17.03 -7.51
CA PHE A 181 -10.85 17.46 -6.53
C PHE A 181 -9.42 17.55 -7.10
N PHE A 182 -8.93 16.45 -7.69
CA PHE A 182 -7.56 16.40 -8.23
C PHE A 182 -7.34 17.38 -9.38
N ASP A 183 -8.36 17.68 -10.16
CA ASP A 183 -8.28 18.56 -11.32
C ASP A 183 -8.39 20.05 -10.93
N ASN A 184 -8.82 20.35 -9.69
CA ASN A 184 -9.08 21.71 -9.22
C ASN A 184 -8.13 22.22 -8.12
N VAL A 185 -7.09 21.48 -7.77
CA VAL A 185 -6.10 21.91 -6.78
C VAL A 185 -5.35 23.16 -7.25
N ASN A 186 -5.42 24.24 -6.47
CA ASN A 186 -4.68 25.46 -6.75
C ASN A 186 -3.21 25.31 -6.41
N HIS A 187 -2.31 25.45 -7.40
CA HIS A 187 -0.87 25.25 -7.26
C HIS A 187 -0.24 26.22 -6.25
N GLY A 188 -0.58 27.52 -6.32
CA GLY A 188 -0.04 28.52 -5.42
C GLY A 188 -0.45 28.30 -3.97
N LYS A 189 -1.72 27.93 -3.73
CA LYS A 189 -2.22 27.60 -2.40
C LYS A 189 -1.51 26.35 -1.83
N LEU A 190 -1.34 25.30 -2.62
CA LEU A 190 -0.64 24.08 -2.22
C LEU A 190 0.80 24.39 -1.79
N LEU A 191 1.55 25.17 -2.58
CA LEU A 191 2.94 25.53 -2.24
C LEU A 191 3.01 26.38 -0.95
N LYS A 192 2.04 27.31 -0.74
CA LYS A 192 1.93 28.06 0.53
C LYS A 192 1.64 27.13 1.72
N GLN A 193 0.77 26.13 1.55
CA GLN A 193 0.49 25.15 2.58
C GLN A 193 1.72 24.29 2.92
N MET A 194 2.51 23.86 1.91
CA MET A 194 3.77 23.16 2.14
C MET A 194 4.76 24.02 2.92
N TRP A 195 4.88 25.30 2.58
CA TRP A 195 5.70 26.26 3.30
C TRP A 195 5.28 26.40 4.77
N THR A 196 3.99 26.50 5.02
CA THR A 196 3.41 26.61 6.38
C THR A 196 3.64 25.33 7.20
N MET A 197 3.68 24.15 6.54
CA MET A 197 4.02 22.88 7.19
C MET A 197 5.50 22.75 7.57
N GLY A 198 6.34 23.72 7.19
CA GLY A 198 7.78 23.76 7.48
C GLY A 198 8.67 23.33 6.32
N ILE A 199 8.12 23.00 5.15
CA ILE A 199 8.90 22.66 3.94
C ILE A 199 9.33 23.97 3.28
N ARG A 200 10.52 24.48 3.67
CA ARG A 200 11.04 25.79 3.25
C ARG A 200 12.25 25.71 2.30
N ASP A 201 12.50 24.57 1.71
CA ASP A 201 13.48 24.40 0.64
C ASP A 201 12.92 24.99 -0.66
N LYS A 202 13.41 26.19 -1.02
CA LYS A 202 12.95 26.95 -2.20
C LYS A 202 13.22 26.19 -3.50
N LYS A 203 14.38 25.50 -3.62
CA LYS A 203 14.73 24.71 -4.80
C LYS A 203 13.75 23.54 -4.97
N LEU A 204 13.44 22.81 -3.90
CA LEU A 204 12.46 21.73 -3.91
C LEU A 204 11.07 22.23 -4.27
N LEU A 205 10.60 23.35 -3.70
CA LEU A 205 9.30 23.92 -4.03
C LEU A 205 9.21 24.36 -5.49
N CYS A 206 10.30 24.89 -6.06
CA CYS A 206 10.38 25.20 -7.49
C CYS A 206 10.27 23.94 -8.35
N ILE A 207 10.93 22.84 -7.98
CA ILE A 207 10.83 21.55 -8.67
C ILE A 207 9.40 21.04 -8.63
N ILE A 208 8.75 21.08 -7.46
CA ILE A 208 7.33 20.64 -7.31
C ILE A 208 6.41 21.55 -8.15
N SER A 209 6.63 22.86 -8.16
CA SER A 209 5.88 23.78 -9.03
C SER A 209 6.00 23.42 -10.51
N LYS A 210 7.22 23.11 -10.98
CA LYS A 210 7.43 22.64 -12.36
C LYS A 210 6.72 21.30 -12.63
N MET A 211 6.73 20.35 -11.68
CA MET A 211 5.99 19.08 -11.81
C MET A 211 4.48 19.29 -11.94
N LEU A 212 3.91 20.24 -11.18
CA LEU A 212 2.49 20.56 -11.24
C LEU A 212 2.10 21.20 -12.58
N LYS A 213 3.03 21.90 -13.21
CA LYS A 213 2.89 22.56 -14.51
C LYS A 213 3.43 21.70 -15.68
N ALA A 214 3.68 20.41 -15.46
CA ALA A 214 4.09 19.52 -16.53
C ALA A 214 3.03 19.50 -17.64
N GLU A 215 3.47 19.66 -18.87
CA GLU A 215 2.58 19.66 -20.04
C GLU A 215 1.81 18.33 -20.14
N ILE A 216 0.51 18.42 -20.35
CA ILE A 216 -0.32 17.25 -20.67
C ILE A 216 -0.36 17.12 -22.18
N LYS A 217 0.19 16.03 -22.71
CA LYS A 217 0.30 15.82 -24.17
C LYS A 217 -1.05 15.97 -24.86
N GLY A 218 -1.12 16.90 -25.81
CA GLY A 218 -2.32 17.20 -26.58
C GLY A 218 -3.33 18.14 -25.88
N ILE A 219 -3.00 18.65 -24.66
CA ILE A 219 -3.88 19.58 -23.92
C ILE A 219 -3.14 20.87 -23.57
N GLY A 220 -1.83 20.79 -23.24
CA GLY A 220 -1.01 21.92 -22.84
C GLY A 220 -0.69 21.95 -21.34
N ILE A 221 -0.24 23.10 -20.84
CA ILE A 221 0.20 23.29 -19.46
C ILE A 221 -1.00 23.57 -18.56
N PRO A 222 -1.23 22.77 -17.49
CA PRO A 222 -2.35 22.95 -16.60
C PRO A 222 -2.11 24.15 -15.66
N GLU A 223 -3.10 25.02 -15.50
CA GLU A 223 -3.07 26.14 -14.54
C GLU A 223 -3.34 25.68 -13.11
N ARG A 224 -4.05 24.57 -12.93
CA ARG A 224 -4.46 23.98 -11.67
C ARG A 224 -4.53 22.45 -11.78
N GLY A 225 -4.64 21.79 -10.65
CA GLY A 225 -4.78 20.35 -10.56
C GLY A 225 -3.45 19.62 -10.29
N VAL A 226 -3.60 18.38 -9.89
CA VAL A 226 -2.50 17.42 -9.72
C VAL A 226 -2.77 16.20 -10.58
N PRO A 227 -1.80 15.69 -11.35
CA PRO A 227 -2.04 14.60 -12.30
C PRO A 227 -2.48 13.32 -11.56
N GLN A 228 -3.69 12.83 -11.89
CA GLN A 228 -4.22 11.57 -11.35
C GLN A 228 -3.41 10.40 -11.92
N GLY A 229 -2.41 9.92 -11.20
CA GLY A 229 -1.48 8.86 -11.61
C GLY A 229 -0.03 9.18 -11.31
N GLY A 230 0.26 10.44 -10.94
CA GLY A 230 1.54 10.81 -10.36
C GLY A 230 1.74 10.17 -8.97
N ILE A 231 2.96 9.79 -8.67
CA ILE A 231 3.32 9.14 -7.39
C ILE A 231 3.19 10.12 -6.21
N LEU A 232 3.48 11.39 -6.45
CA LEU A 232 3.43 12.45 -5.44
C LEU A 232 2.00 12.96 -5.21
N SER A 233 1.11 12.84 -6.20
CA SER A 233 -0.24 13.44 -6.18
C SER A 233 -1.11 13.07 -4.97
N PRO A 234 -1.11 11.82 -4.46
CA PRO A 234 -1.87 11.47 -3.26
C PRO A 234 -1.38 12.18 -1.98
N LEU A 235 -0.07 12.41 -1.86
CA LEU A 235 0.51 13.16 -0.74
C LEU A 235 0.12 14.64 -0.83
N LEU A 236 0.25 15.24 -2.02
CA LEU A 236 -0.14 16.63 -2.27
C LEU A 236 -1.63 16.86 -2.00
N ALA A 237 -2.48 15.93 -2.43
CA ALA A 237 -3.92 15.95 -2.15
C ALA A 237 -4.24 15.98 -0.64
N ASN A 238 -3.51 15.18 0.14
CA ASN A 238 -3.65 15.21 1.60
C ASN A 238 -3.13 16.50 2.23
N ILE A 239 -2.08 17.11 1.70
CA ILE A 239 -1.58 18.43 2.15
C ILE A 239 -2.68 19.49 1.98
N VAL A 240 -3.33 19.54 0.81
CA VAL A 240 -4.40 20.51 0.52
C VAL A 240 -5.55 20.38 1.51
N LEU A 241 -6.03 19.18 1.76
CA LEU A 241 -7.20 18.95 2.63
C LEU A 241 -6.86 18.93 4.13
N ASN A 242 -5.59 18.90 4.51
CA ASN A 242 -5.20 18.90 5.91
C ASN A 242 -5.61 20.18 6.65
N GLU A 243 -5.63 21.33 5.96
CA GLU A 243 -6.08 22.60 6.51
C GLU A 243 -7.59 22.52 6.84
N PHE A 244 -8.39 21.90 5.98
CA PHE A 244 -9.80 21.64 6.23
C PHE A 244 -10.02 20.67 7.41
N ASP A 245 -9.23 19.60 7.48
CA ASP A 245 -9.34 18.63 8.57
C ASP A 245 -9.13 19.28 9.94
N TRP A 246 -8.10 20.11 10.06
CA TRP A 246 -7.79 20.84 11.29
C TRP A 246 -8.83 21.92 11.58
N TRP A 247 -9.35 22.61 10.56
CA TRP A 247 -10.39 23.60 10.75
C TRP A 247 -11.68 22.96 11.31
N ILE A 248 -12.17 21.87 10.71
CA ILE A 248 -13.35 21.15 11.24
C ILE A 248 -13.09 20.66 12.67
N SER A 249 -11.94 20.04 12.89
CA SER A 249 -11.61 19.50 14.21
C SER A 249 -11.51 20.57 15.28
N SER A 250 -11.02 21.77 14.94
CA SER A 250 -10.91 22.90 15.87
C SER A 250 -12.27 23.49 16.30
N GLN A 251 -13.35 23.20 15.55
CA GLN A 251 -14.70 23.64 15.94
C GLN A 251 -15.23 22.88 17.17
N TRP A 252 -14.69 21.68 17.44
CA TRP A 252 -15.12 20.86 18.58
C TRP A 252 -14.02 19.94 19.12
N GLU A 253 -13.57 18.97 18.33
CA GLU A 253 -12.75 17.85 18.83
C GLU A 253 -11.41 18.31 19.42
N THR A 254 -10.72 19.23 18.75
CA THR A 254 -9.41 19.76 19.15
C THR A 254 -9.46 21.21 19.64
N ILE A 255 -10.66 21.71 19.96
CA ILE A 255 -10.80 23.06 20.51
C ILE A 255 -9.97 23.19 21.81
N LYS A 256 -9.25 24.30 21.90
CA LYS A 256 -8.50 24.63 23.11
C LYS A 256 -9.44 25.19 24.18
N THR A 257 -9.31 24.72 25.40
CA THR A 257 -10.06 25.20 26.55
C THR A 257 -9.08 25.75 27.59
N ALA A 258 -9.48 26.75 28.37
CA ALA A 258 -8.66 27.31 29.44
C ALA A 258 -8.32 26.23 30.49
N HIS A 259 -9.31 25.39 30.84
CA HIS A 259 -9.11 24.26 31.75
C HIS A 259 -8.62 23.03 30.95
N GLN A 260 -7.60 22.33 31.49
CA GLN A 260 -7.13 21.06 30.93
C GLN A 260 -7.91 19.90 31.54
N TYR A 261 -8.73 19.23 30.75
CA TYR A 261 -9.49 18.05 31.14
C TYR A 261 -8.65 16.79 31.02
N LYS A 262 -8.73 15.89 31.99
CA LYS A 262 -8.06 14.57 31.94
C LYS A 262 -8.64 13.66 30.88
N ALA A 263 -9.95 13.77 30.61
CA ALA A 263 -10.64 12.95 29.63
C ALA A 263 -11.46 13.81 28.64
N ASP A 264 -11.51 13.41 27.37
CA ASP A 264 -12.31 14.08 26.33
C ASP A 264 -13.81 14.06 26.65
N CYS A 265 -14.32 13.05 27.36
CA CYS A 265 -15.73 12.98 27.75
C CYS A 265 -16.13 14.13 28.70
N ASP A 266 -15.25 14.50 29.64
CA ASP A 266 -15.52 15.59 30.59
C ASP A 266 -15.45 16.95 29.90
N LYS A 267 -14.43 17.14 29.04
CA LYS A 267 -14.36 18.31 28.17
C LYS A 267 -15.64 18.46 27.34
N ASN A 268 -16.07 17.42 26.66
CA ASN A 268 -17.26 17.43 25.81
C ASN A 268 -18.54 17.73 26.61
N ARG A 269 -18.66 17.21 27.83
CA ARG A 269 -19.79 17.48 28.74
C ARG A 269 -19.85 18.96 29.12
N GLN A 270 -18.71 19.56 29.49
CA GLN A 270 -18.62 20.96 29.86
C GLN A 270 -18.89 21.88 28.66
N LEU A 271 -18.30 21.58 27.50
CA LEU A 271 -18.57 22.33 26.26
C LEU A 271 -20.06 22.32 25.89
N LYS A 272 -20.75 21.18 25.99
CA LYS A 272 -22.21 21.08 25.75
C LYS A 272 -23.02 21.90 26.74
N LYS A 273 -22.62 21.93 28.02
CA LYS A 273 -23.36 22.61 29.08
C LYS A 273 -23.18 24.13 29.05
N HIS A 274 -21.96 24.58 28.77
CA HIS A 274 -21.59 25.99 28.98
C HIS A 274 -21.32 26.77 27.68
N THR A 275 -21.43 26.15 26.49
CA THR A 275 -21.16 26.85 25.22
C THR A 275 -22.24 26.61 24.18
N LYS A 276 -22.28 27.49 23.18
CA LYS A 276 -23.14 27.36 21.97
C LYS A 276 -22.41 26.68 20.79
N LEU A 277 -21.23 26.08 21.06
CA LEU A 277 -20.44 25.39 20.04
C LEU A 277 -21.19 24.21 19.42
N LYS A 278 -20.84 23.88 18.20
CA LYS A 278 -21.49 22.81 17.43
C LYS A 278 -20.62 21.55 17.45
N GLU A 279 -21.19 20.48 18.05
CA GLU A 279 -20.50 19.20 18.10
C GLU A 279 -20.41 18.57 16.72
N VAL A 280 -19.18 18.44 16.21
CA VAL A 280 -18.89 17.84 14.90
C VAL A 280 -17.62 17.01 14.95
N TYR A 281 -17.64 15.86 14.31
CA TYR A 281 -16.49 14.96 14.18
C TYR A 281 -16.22 14.61 12.73
N LEU A 282 -14.94 14.58 12.38
CA LEU A 282 -14.46 14.28 11.04
C LEU A 282 -14.09 12.80 10.88
N CYS A 283 -14.38 12.26 9.70
CA CYS A 283 -13.77 11.06 9.15
C CYS A 283 -13.55 11.26 7.65
N ARG A 284 -12.28 11.29 7.20
CA ARG A 284 -11.93 11.52 5.80
C ARG A 284 -11.09 10.38 5.22
N TYR A 285 -11.45 9.95 4.03
CA TYR A 285 -10.66 9.03 3.22
C TYR A 285 -10.39 9.64 1.83
N ALA A 286 -9.21 10.21 1.63
CA ALA A 286 -8.85 11.02 0.47
C ALA A 286 -9.81 12.23 0.29
N ASP A 287 -10.57 12.28 -0.80
CA ASP A 287 -11.60 13.27 -1.10
C ASP A 287 -13.00 12.91 -0.57
N ASP A 288 -13.18 11.70 -0.02
CA ASP A 288 -14.44 11.24 0.55
C ASP A 288 -14.56 11.65 2.03
N ILE A 289 -15.33 12.69 2.31
CA ILE A 289 -15.43 13.34 3.62
C ILE A 289 -16.76 12.99 4.28
N ARG A 290 -16.71 12.62 5.57
CA ARG A 290 -17.88 12.40 6.42
C ARG A 290 -17.77 13.24 7.68
N LEU A 291 -18.81 14.08 7.94
CA LEU A 291 -18.92 14.85 9.17
C LEU A 291 -20.13 14.35 9.96
N PHE A 292 -19.94 14.09 11.24
CA PHE A 292 -20.94 13.50 12.13
C PHE A 292 -21.46 14.54 13.10
N CYS A 293 -22.80 14.68 13.19
CA CYS A 293 -23.52 15.61 14.06
C CYS A 293 -24.67 14.91 14.78
N ASN A 294 -25.08 15.45 15.95
CA ASN A 294 -26.19 14.90 16.72
C ASN A 294 -27.57 15.31 16.21
N ASP A 295 -27.72 16.56 15.75
CA ASP A 295 -29.00 17.11 15.34
C ASP A 295 -28.97 17.73 13.94
N ARG A 296 -30.15 17.89 13.34
CA ARG A 296 -30.30 18.41 11.98
C ARG A 296 -29.88 19.89 11.87
N LYS A 297 -30.18 20.70 12.87
CA LYS A 297 -29.86 22.14 12.85
C LYS A 297 -28.34 22.34 12.79
N THR A 298 -27.62 21.59 13.61
CA THR A 298 -26.14 21.56 13.58
C THR A 298 -25.63 21.05 12.24
N ALA A 299 -26.17 19.94 11.72
CA ALA A 299 -25.70 19.38 10.44
C ALA A 299 -25.89 20.37 9.27
N VAL A 300 -27.01 21.08 9.21
CA VAL A 300 -27.24 22.12 8.18
C VAL A 300 -26.23 23.26 8.30
N LYS A 301 -26.00 23.78 9.51
CA LYS A 301 -25.03 24.86 9.73
C LYS A 301 -23.60 24.43 9.34
N VAL A 302 -23.20 23.24 9.75
CA VAL A 302 -21.87 22.68 9.43
C VAL A 302 -21.72 22.44 7.92
N TYR A 303 -22.76 21.96 7.24
CA TYR A 303 -22.75 21.76 5.79
C TYR A 303 -22.43 23.08 5.04
N TYR A 304 -23.20 24.13 5.27
CA TYR A 304 -22.97 25.42 4.61
C TYR A 304 -21.65 26.09 5.02
N ALA A 305 -21.25 25.95 6.28
CA ALA A 305 -19.96 26.44 6.74
C ALA A 305 -18.80 25.72 6.04
N ALA A 306 -18.89 24.39 5.87
CA ALA A 306 -17.88 23.60 5.17
C ALA A 306 -17.83 23.94 3.67
N GLU A 307 -18.98 24.07 3.01
CA GLU A 307 -19.08 24.50 1.61
C GLU A 307 -18.43 25.87 1.39
N LYS A 308 -18.82 26.88 2.19
CA LYS A 308 -18.26 28.22 2.14
C LYS A 308 -16.75 28.22 2.37
N TRP A 309 -16.28 27.50 3.39
CA TRP A 309 -14.87 27.40 3.72
C TRP A 309 -14.04 26.78 2.59
N LEU A 310 -14.50 25.67 2.01
CA LEU A 310 -13.82 24.99 0.89
C LEU A 310 -13.73 25.93 -0.33
N LYS A 311 -14.80 26.66 -0.63
CA LYS A 311 -14.83 27.63 -1.73
C LYS A 311 -13.90 28.82 -1.51
N GLU A 312 -14.01 29.49 -0.36
CA GLU A 312 -13.26 30.72 -0.08
C GLU A 312 -11.78 30.45 0.23
N ARG A 313 -11.50 29.36 0.96
CA ARG A 313 -10.15 29.08 1.45
C ARG A 313 -9.31 28.25 0.49
N LEU A 314 -9.90 27.27 -0.17
CA LEU A 314 -9.22 26.34 -1.07
C LEU A 314 -9.59 26.51 -2.55
N ASN A 315 -10.57 27.34 -2.87
CA ASN A 315 -11.14 27.49 -4.22
C ASN A 315 -11.64 26.13 -4.77
N LEU A 316 -12.30 25.35 -3.89
CA LEU A 316 -12.85 24.03 -4.20
C LEU A 316 -14.37 24.05 -4.05
N GLU A 317 -15.09 23.53 -5.03
CA GLU A 317 -16.54 23.41 -5.01
C GLU A 317 -16.96 22.00 -4.58
N ILE A 318 -18.04 21.91 -3.79
CA ILE A 318 -18.68 20.64 -3.50
C ILE A 318 -19.60 20.21 -4.66
N SER A 319 -19.80 18.91 -4.83
CA SER A 319 -20.79 18.38 -5.77
C SER A 319 -22.16 18.37 -5.11
N SER A 320 -23.06 19.29 -5.50
CA SER A 320 -24.43 19.37 -4.97
C SER A 320 -25.24 18.08 -5.21
N GLU A 321 -24.97 17.38 -6.33
CA GLU A 321 -25.65 16.11 -6.68
C GLU A 321 -25.29 14.97 -5.71
N LYS A 322 -24.09 14.97 -5.15
CA LYS A 322 -23.57 13.88 -4.32
C LYS A 322 -23.46 14.23 -2.84
N SER A 323 -23.31 15.54 -2.53
CA SER A 323 -23.23 16.00 -1.15
C SER A 323 -24.62 16.08 -0.53
N LYS A 324 -24.79 15.50 0.66
CA LYS A 324 -26.11 15.44 1.31
C LYS A 324 -25.99 15.28 2.82
N ILE A 325 -27.06 15.66 3.52
CA ILE A 325 -27.22 15.42 4.96
C ILE A 325 -28.14 14.21 5.13
N VAL A 326 -27.62 13.15 5.75
CA VAL A 326 -28.30 11.87 5.94
C VAL A 326 -28.72 11.72 7.40
N ASN A 327 -30.02 11.48 7.66
CA ASN A 327 -30.50 11.00 8.95
C ASN A 327 -30.41 9.49 8.98
N LEU A 328 -29.48 8.95 9.76
CA LEU A 328 -29.22 7.50 9.84
C LEU A 328 -30.38 6.67 10.43
N LYS A 329 -31.33 7.29 11.14
CA LYS A 329 -32.57 6.60 11.58
C LYS A 329 -33.53 6.34 10.43
N LYS A 330 -33.46 7.15 9.36
CA LYS A 330 -34.37 7.05 8.20
C LYS A 330 -33.69 6.45 6.98
N ASN A 331 -32.46 6.84 6.66
CA ASN A 331 -31.76 6.52 5.42
C ASN A 331 -30.37 5.92 5.67
N TYR A 332 -29.85 5.22 4.66
CA TYR A 332 -28.46 4.75 4.66
C TYR A 332 -27.50 5.87 4.24
N SER A 333 -26.38 5.99 4.93
CA SER A 333 -25.19 6.67 4.42
C SER A 333 -24.24 5.63 3.82
N GLU A 334 -23.62 5.97 2.70
CA GLU A 334 -22.69 5.11 1.98
C GLU A 334 -21.25 5.61 2.17
N PHE A 335 -20.36 4.73 2.59
CA PHE A 335 -18.96 5.08 2.77
C PHE A 335 -18.06 3.89 2.41
N LEU A 336 -17.14 4.10 1.47
CA LEU A 336 -16.14 3.11 1.05
C LEU A 336 -16.75 1.74 0.67
N GLY A 337 -17.87 1.77 -0.04
CA GLY A 337 -18.54 0.57 -0.54
C GLY A 337 -19.43 -0.16 0.46
N ILE A 338 -19.56 0.36 1.66
CA ILE A 338 -20.48 -0.13 2.71
C ILE A 338 -21.53 0.95 2.98
N LYS A 339 -22.79 0.56 3.11
CA LYS A 339 -23.89 1.41 3.56
C LYS A 339 -24.27 1.05 4.99
N PHE A 340 -24.58 2.04 5.82
CA PHE A 340 -24.93 1.84 7.21
C PHE A 340 -26.09 2.74 7.65
N LYS A 341 -26.90 2.22 8.59
CA LYS A 341 -28.12 2.85 9.11
C LYS A 341 -28.33 2.44 10.57
N LEU A 342 -28.98 3.29 11.35
CA LEU A 342 -29.41 3.01 12.71
C LEU A 342 -30.75 2.24 12.72
N TRP A 343 -30.79 1.11 13.40
CA TRP A 343 -31.99 0.29 13.60
C TRP A 343 -32.37 0.30 15.08
N LYS A 344 -33.67 0.45 15.35
CA LYS A 344 -34.20 0.36 16.70
C LYS A 344 -34.12 -1.09 17.19
N LYS A 345 -33.47 -1.31 18.34
CA LYS A 345 -33.39 -2.61 19.01
C LYS A 345 -33.78 -2.40 20.47
N LYS A 346 -35.03 -2.83 20.82
CA LYS A 346 -35.63 -2.48 22.12
C LYS A 346 -35.58 -0.97 22.34
N ASN A 347 -35.03 -0.50 23.45
CA ASN A 347 -34.92 0.93 23.81
C ASN A 347 -33.70 1.66 23.20
N ASN A 348 -32.82 0.94 22.49
CA ASN A 348 -31.59 1.51 21.93
C ASN A 348 -31.56 1.44 20.40
N TYR A 349 -30.66 2.20 19.79
CA TYR A 349 -30.33 2.11 18.38
C TYR A 349 -29.01 1.39 18.19
N VAL A 350 -28.99 0.46 17.24
CA VAL A 350 -27.78 -0.26 16.81
C VAL A 350 -27.52 -0.03 15.34
N ILE A 351 -26.26 0.03 14.97
CA ILE A 351 -25.89 0.18 13.57
C ILE A 351 -26.03 -1.16 12.85
N LYS A 352 -26.66 -1.13 11.68
CA LYS A 352 -26.64 -2.23 10.70
C LYS A 352 -25.98 -1.75 9.43
N SER A 353 -25.10 -2.56 8.89
CA SER A 353 -24.36 -2.24 7.67
C SER A 353 -24.40 -3.38 6.66
N HIS A 354 -24.47 -3.00 5.39
CA HIS A 354 -24.55 -3.85 4.22
C HIS A 354 -23.56 -3.37 3.16
N LEU A 355 -23.30 -4.18 2.15
CA LEU A 355 -22.67 -3.73 0.93
C LEU A 355 -23.59 -2.74 0.21
N THR A 356 -23.02 -1.75 -0.48
CA THR A 356 -23.80 -0.91 -1.40
C THR A 356 -24.20 -1.71 -2.64
N GLU A 357 -25.28 -1.33 -3.33
CA GLU A 357 -25.72 -1.96 -4.58
C GLU A 357 -24.59 -1.98 -5.61
N LYS A 358 -23.88 -0.86 -5.75
CA LYS A 358 -22.72 -0.75 -6.63
C LYS A 358 -21.58 -1.70 -6.25
N SER A 359 -21.40 -1.97 -4.96
CA SER A 359 -20.42 -2.95 -4.49
C SER A 359 -20.85 -4.37 -4.80
N MET A 360 -22.14 -4.68 -4.65
CA MET A 360 -22.72 -5.97 -5.00
C MET A 360 -22.52 -6.29 -6.48
N GLU A 361 -22.83 -5.34 -7.38
CA GLU A 361 -22.62 -5.49 -8.82
C GLU A 361 -21.13 -5.68 -9.19
N LYS A 362 -20.24 -4.92 -8.56
CA LYS A 362 -18.79 -5.11 -8.76
C LYS A 362 -18.31 -6.49 -8.31
N CYS A 363 -18.80 -6.99 -7.17
CA CYS A 363 -18.47 -8.32 -6.68
C CYS A 363 -18.97 -9.39 -7.64
N LYS A 364 -20.20 -9.28 -8.10
CA LYS A 364 -20.84 -10.18 -9.07
C LYS A 364 -20.02 -10.23 -10.38
N SER A 365 -19.75 -9.07 -10.99
CA SER A 365 -18.94 -8.98 -12.22
C SER A 365 -17.59 -9.64 -12.03
N LYS A 366 -16.84 -9.27 -10.99
CA LYS A 366 -15.50 -9.82 -10.72
C LYS A 366 -15.50 -11.34 -10.55
N LEU A 367 -16.49 -11.91 -9.84
CA LEU A 367 -16.60 -13.36 -9.66
C LEU A 367 -16.99 -14.04 -10.97
N THR A 368 -17.94 -13.48 -11.72
CA THR A 368 -18.36 -13.99 -13.02
C THR A 368 -17.18 -14.01 -14.02
N ASP A 369 -16.36 -12.97 -14.03
CA ASP A 369 -15.17 -12.93 -14.89
C ASP A 369 -14.17 -14.03 -14.51
N LYS A 370 -13.94 -14.27 -13.21
CA LYS A 370 -13.05 -15.35 -12.76
C LYS A 370 -13.60 -16.74 -13.06
N ILE A 371 -14.92 -16.91 -13.04
CA ILE A 371 -15.57 -18.17 -13.47
C ILE A 371 -15.40 -18.39 -14.97
N LYS A 372 -15.57 -17.34 -15.79
CA LYS A 372 -15.31 -17.38 -17.23
C LYS A 372 -13.83 -17.71 -17.53
N ASP A 373 -12.89 -17.13 -16.77
CA ASP A 373 -11.46 -17.44 -16.90
C ASP A 373 -11.18 -18.92 -16.64
N MET A 374 -11.78 -19.52 -15.59
CA MET A 374 -11.67 -20.96 -15.30
C MET A 374 -12.27 -21.84 -16.39
N GLN A 375 -13.41 -21.46 -16.98
CA GLN A 375 -14.03 -22.19 -18.08
C GLN A 375 -13.15 -22.19 -19.34
N LYS A 376 -12.57 -21.01 -19.69
CA LYS A 376 -11.72 -20.85 -20.88
C LYS A 376 -10.41 -21.63 -20.78
N SER A 377 -9.83 -21.69 -19.59
CA SER A 377 -8.54 -22.32 -19.35
C SER A 377 -8.55 -22.96 -17.96
N THR A 378 -8.96 -24.24 -17.93
CA THR A 378 -9.06 -25.01 -16.69
C THR A 378 -7.69 -25.48 -16.25
N ASN A 379 -7.06 -24.73 -15.33
CA ASN A 379 -5.76 -25.05 -14.75
C ASN A 379 -5.68 -24.58 -13.29
N PRO A 380 -4.71 -25.10 -12.50
CA PRO A 380 -4.54 -24.72 -11.10
C PRO A 380 -4.42 -23.21 -10.86
N GLN A 381 -3.82 -22.47 -11.79
CA GLN A 381 -3.60 -21.03 -11.66
C GLN A 381 -4.93 -20.24 -11.73
N THR A 382 -5.84 -20.58 -12.66
CA THR A 382 -7.14 -19.91 -12.78
C THR A 382 -8.04 -20.21 -11.57
N VAL A 383 -7.98 -21.43 -11.03
CA VAL A 383 -8.66 -21.82 -9.79
C VAL A 383 -8.14 -21.02 -8.59
N MET A 384 -6.82 -20.89 -8.46
CA MET A 384 -6.21 -20.07 -7.41
C MET A 384 -6.58 -18.59 -7.55
N MET A 385 -6.69 -18.06 -8.77
CA MET A 385 -7.15 -16.68 -9.01
C MET A 385 -8.60 -16.46 -8.61
N TYR A 386 -9.49 -17.44 -8.85
CA TYR A 386 -10.86 -17.40 -8.35
C TYR A 386 -10.89 -17.40 -6.82
N ASN A 387 -10.19 -18.33 -6.18
CA ASN A 387 -10.09 -18.41 -4.72
C ASN A 387 -9.53 -17.12 -4.09
N ALA A 388 -8.51 -16.55 -4.69
CA ALA A 388 -7.95 -15.25 -4.27
C ALA A 388 -8.96 -14.10 -4.43
N ALA A 389 -9.78 -14.11 -5.48
CA ALA A 389 -10.84 -13.12 -5.68
C ALA A 389 -11.93 -13.24 -4.62
N VAL A 390 -12.41 -14.46 -4.32
CA VAL A 390 -13.41 -14.72 -3.26
C VAL A 390 -12.87 -14.22 -1.92
N MET A 391 -11.69 -14.69 -1.51
CA MET A 391 -11.08 -14.30 -0.23
C MET A 391 -10.84 -12.79 -0.14
N GLY A 392 -10.37 -12.16 -1.21
CA GLY A 392 -10.12 -10.71 -1.25
C GLY A 392 -11.41 -9.89 -1.05
N LEU A 393 -12.51 -10.31 -1.68
CA LEU A 393 -13.82 -9.67 -1.50
C LEU A 393 -14.35 -9.86 -0.07
N GLN A 394 -14.29 -11.08 0.46
CA GLN A 394 -14.70 -11.39 1.82
C GLN A 394 -13.90 -10.61 2.85
N ASN A 395 -12.58 -10.57 2.73
CA ASN A 395 -11.70 -9.80 3.62
C ASN A 395 -11.98 -8.30 3.59
N TYR A 396 -12.37 -7.75 2.44
CA TYR A 396 -12.71 -6.33 2.35
C TYR A 396 -14.05 -6.04 3.03
N TYR A 397 -15.10 -6.83 2.75
CA TYR A 397 -16.46 -6.55 3.19
C TYR A 397 -16.85 -7.17 4.54
N GLN A 398 -16.00 -8.01 5.16
CA GLN A 398 -16.27 -8.59 6.50
C GLN A 398 -16.53 -7.55 7.60
N ALA A 399 -16.16 -6.28 7.35
CA ALA A 399 -16.46 -5.16 8.24
C ALA A 399 -17.96 -4.82 8.32
N ALA A 400 -18.78 -5.25 7.35
CA ALA A 400 -20.23 -5.03 7.36
C ALA A 400 -20.93 -6.03 8.30
N SER A 401 -21.87 -5.55 9.12
CA SER A 401 -22.56 -6.40 10.12
C SER A 401 -23.42 -7.50 9.48
N ASN A 402 -23.96 -7.24 8.30
CA ASN A 402 -24.81 -8.20 7.57
C ASN A 402 -24.11 -8.79 6.33
N VAL A 403 -22.79 -8.88 6.36
CA VAL A 403 -21.98 -9.36 5.24
C VAL A 403 -22.39 -10.75 4.76
N ASN A 404 -22.75 -11.67 5.68
CA ASN A 404 -23.16 -13.01 5.31
C ASN A 404 -24.45 -13.04 4.51
N ILE A 405 -25.42 -12.17 4.85
CA ILE A 405 -26.68 -12.02 4.09
C ILE A 405 -26.39 -11.53 2.66
N ASP A 406 -25.51 -10.52 2.54
CA ASP A 406 -25.16 -9.94 1.25
C ASP A 406 -24.39 -10.94 0.37
N PHE A 407 -23.42 -11.66 0.95
CA PHE A 407 -22.70 -12.72 0.24
C PHE A 407 -23.54 -13.95 -0.04
N GLY A 408 -24.59 -14.24 0.76
CA GLY A 408 -25.60 -15.25 0.45
C GLY A 408 -26.39 -14.89 -0.81
N LYS A 409 -26.85 -13.64 -0.93
CA LYS A 409 -27.48 -13.12 -2.15
C LYS A 409 -26.54 -13.18 -3.35
N LEU A 410 -25.28 -12.80 -3.16
CA LEU A 410 -24.26 -12.85 -4.20
C LEU A 410 -23.99 -14.29 -4.66
N ALA A 411 -23.88 -15.24 -3.73
CA ALA A 411 -23.73 -16.66 -4.04
C ALA A 411 -24.90 -17.21 -4.85
N PHE A 412 -26.13 -16.83 -4.50
CA PHE A 412 -27.34 -17.21 -5.27
C PHE A 412 -27.29 -16.66 -6.71
N GLN A 413 -26.96 -15.36 -6.87
CA GLN A 413 -26.88 -14.70 -8.19
C GLN A 413 -25.80 -15.30 -9.09
N VAL A 414 -24.65 -15.68 -8.51
CA VAL A 414 -23.50 -16.19 -9.26
C VAL A 414 -23.54 -17.73 -9.37
N GLY A 415 -24.28 -18.41 -8.48
CA GLY A 415 -24.28 -19.86 -8.36
C GLY A 415 -24.69 -20.59 -9.64
N LYS A 416 -25.77 -20.13 -10.32
CA LYS A 416 -26.17 -20.70 -11.61
C LYS A 416 -25.05 -20.59 -12.66
N THR A 417 -24.43 -19.42 -12.75
CA THR A 417 -23.30 -19.20 -13.67
C THR A 417 -22.10 -20.08 -13.32
N LEU A 418 -21.78 -20.21 -12.03
CA LEU A 418 -20.70 -21.06 -11.56
C LEU A 418 -20.98 -22.53 -11.96
N ASN A 419 -22.12 -23.08 -11.56
CA ASN A 419 -22.47 -24.48 -11.80
C ASN A 419 -22.47 -24.84 -13.28
N ASN A 420 -23.13 -24.04 -14.13
CA ASN A 420 -23.23 -24.32 -15.56
C ASN A 420 -21.86 -24.23 -16.28
N ARG A 421 -21.00 -23.29 -15.87
CA ARG A 421 -19.72 -23.05 -16.57
C ARG A 421 -18.61 -23.99 -16.14
N ILE A 422 -18.67 -24.54 -14.93
CA ILE A 422 -17.63 -25.45 -14.44
C ILE A 422 -18.05 -26.92 -14.47
N GLU A 423 -19.26 -27.25 -14.98
CA GLU A 423 -19.79 -28.63 -14.96
C GLU A 423 -18.77 -29.63 -15.50
N ASN A 424 -18.25 -29.37 -16.69
CA ASN A 424 -17.25 -30.22 -17.36
C ASN A 424 -15.82 -30.11 -16.80
N CYS A 425 -15.62 -29.21 -15.81
CA CYS A 425 -14.29 -28.95 -15.23
C CYS A 425 -14.21 -29.45 -13.78
N LYS A 426 -15.30 -29.99 -13.23
CA LYS A 426 -15.34 -30.49 -11.85
C LYS A 426 -14.47 -31.73 -11.69
N SER A 427 -13.72 -31.77 -10.60
CA SER A 427 -13.01 -32.96 -10.16
C SER A 427 -13.85 -33.69 -9.12
N GLU A 428 -13.95 -35.00 -9.21
CA GLU A 428 -14.69 -35.83 -8.21
C GLU A 428 -14.05 -35.72 -6.82
N LYS A 429 -12.72 -35.73 -6.77
CA LYS A 429 -11.93 -35.63 -5.54
C LYS A 429 -10.91 -34.50 -5.63
N GLY A 430 -10.45 -34.02 -4.48
CA GLY A 430 -9.41 -32.99 -4.44
C GLY A 430 -8.87 -32.77 -3.03
N GLN A 431 -7.88 -31.87 -2.94
CA GLN A 431 -7.23 -31.53 -1.68
C GLN A 431 -7.78 -30.24 -1.10
N ILE A 432 -8.03 -30.26 0.20
CA ILE A 432 -8.40 -29.09 1.00
C ILE A 432 -7.10 -28.46 1.52
N SER A 433 -6.80 -27.23 1.06
CA SER A 433 -5.60 -26.51 1.48
C SER A 433 -5.67 -26.11 2.96
N ARG A 434 -4.50 -25.92 3.61
CA ARG A 434 -4.43 -25.37 4.98
C ARG A 434 -5.17 -24.02 5.10
N THR A 435 -5.14 -23.20 4.04
CA THR A 435 -5.85 -21.92 3.99
C THR A 435 -7.36 -22.14 3.97
N TYR A 436 -7.86 -23.09 3.18
CA TYR A 436 -9.29 -23.44 3.19
C TYR A 436 -9.71 -23.88 4.59
N GLN A 437 -8.98 -24.84 5.19
CA GLN A 437 -9.29 -25.35 6.52
C GLN A 437 -9.31 -24.22 7.59
N LYS A 438 -8.36 -23.30 7.53
CA LYS A 438 -8.29 -22.17 8.47
C LYS A 438 -9.48 -21.21 8.37
N PHE A 439 -9.94 -20.88 7.17
CA PHE A 439 -10.96 -19.86 6.96
C PHE A 439 -12.36 -20.40 6.74
N TYR A 440 -12.48 -21.65 6.24
CA TYR A 440 -13.74 -22.28 5.84
C TYR A 440 -13.93 -23.67 6.44
N GLY A 441 -13.14 -24.10 7.42
CA GLY A 441 -13.26 -25.43 8.05
C GLY A 441 -14.63 -25.70 8.68
N GLU A 442 -15.34 -24.64 9.10
CA GLU A 442 -16.70 -24.73 9.64
C GLU A 442 -17.81 -24.60 8.57
N TYR A 443 -17.44 -24.49 7.30
CA TYR A 443 -18.42 -24.39 6.21
C TYR A 443 -19.14 -25.72 6.00
N LYS A 444 -20.47 -25.73 6.16
CA LYS A 444 -21.30 -26.93 6.08
C LYS A 444 -21.85 -27.23 4.68
N GLY A 445 -21.56 -26.40 3.68
CA GLY A 445 -22.01 -26.61 2.31
C GLY A 445 -21.16 -27.60 1.54
N LYS A 446 -21.65 -28.04 0.38
CA LYS A 446 -20.93 -28.93 -0.53
C LYS A 446 -19.63 -28.25 -1.01
N VAL A 447 -18.52 -28.93 -0.86
CA VAL A 447 -17.22 -28.49 -1.41
C VAL A 447 -17.12 -28.93 -2.86
N THR A 448 -16.82 -28.00 -3.75
CA THR A 448 -16.61 -28.26 -5.18
C THR A 448 -15.13 -28.21 -5.48
N PHE A 449 -14.63 -29.16 -6.27
CA PHE A 449 -13.24 -29.22 -6.69
C PHE A 449 -13.13 -28.95 -8.19
N VAL A 450 -12.06 -28.25 -8.58
CA VAL A 450 -11.64 -28.05 -9.97
C VAL A 450 -10.13 -28.21 -10.02
N CYS A 451 -9.62 -29.00 -10.95
CA CYS A 451 -8.19 -29.40 -10.99
C CYS A 451 -7.68 -29.98 -9.64
N GLY A 452 -8.53 -30.71 -8.92
CA GLY A 452 -8.19 -31.26 -7.59
C GLY A 452 -8.09 -30.21 -6.47
N ILE A 453 -8.42 -28.93 -6.72
CA ILE A 453 -8.34 -27.84 -5.73
C ILE A 453 -9.74 -27.43 -5.28
N ALA A 454 -9.95 -27.33 -3.97
CA ALA A 454 -11.21 -26.87 -3.40
C ALA A 454 -11.49 -25.41 -3.76
N LEU A 455 -12.68 -25.12 -4.32
CA LEU A 455 -13.17 -23.77 -4.53
C LEU A 455 -13.58 -23.15 -3.20
N TYR A 456 -13.22 -21.88 -2.99
CA TYR A 456 -13.63 -21.15 -1.79
C TYR A 456 -15.11 -20.75 -1.89
N PRO A 457 -15.90 -21.01 -0.83
CA PRO A 457 -17.33 -20.68 -0.83
C PRO A 457 -17.54 -19.16 -0.85
N ILE A 458 -18.50 -18.71 -1.65
CA ILE A 458 -18.83 -17.28 -1.74
C ILE A 458 -19.53 -16.81 -0.46
N TYR A 459 -20.43 -17.60 0.14
CA TYR A 459 -21.12 -17.27 1.39
C TYR A 459 -20.49 -17.98 2.60
N GLY A 460 -21.06 -17.76 3.78
CA GLY A 460 -20.50 -18.28 5.03
C GLY A 460 -19.44 -17.37 5.67
N VAL A 461 -19.43 -16.11 5.25
CA VAL A 461 -18.49 -15.09 5.75
C VAL A 461 -18.83 -14.69 7.17
N LYS A 462 -17.89 -14.82 8.09
CA LYS A 462 -18.06 -14.30 9.45
C LYS A 462 -17.78 -12.79 9.47
N THR A 463 -18.69 -12.04 10.09
CA THR A 463 -18.47 -10.61 10.34
C THR A 463 -17.27 -10.42 11.28
N LYS A 464 -16.36 -9.54 10.90
CA LYS A 464 -15.24 -9.12 11.74
C LYS A 464 -15.31 -7.60 11.94
N PRO A 465 -15.71 -7.12 13.12
CA PRO A 465 -15.77 -5.69 13.39
C PRO A 465 -14.43 -5.03 13.09
N PRO A 466 -14.40 -3.95 12.32
CA PRO A 466 -13.16 -3.26 12.02
C PRO A 466 -12.67 -2.53 13.27
N MET A 467 -11.35 -2.54 13.48
CA MET A 467 -10.72 -1.83 14.60
C MET A 467 -10.38 -0.40 14.22
N CYS A 468 -10.55 0.54 15.14
CA CYS A 468 -10.06 1.90 14.98
C CYS A 468 -8.53 1.92 14.88
N PHE A 469 -8.01 2.89 14.14
CA PHE A 469 -6.57 3.04 13.99
C PHE A 469 -5.92 3.46 15.31
N THR A 470 -4.92 2.71 15.73
CA THR A 470 -4.11 3.03 16.92
C THR A 470 -3.09 4.09 16.54
N GLN A 471 -3.18 5.30 17.13
CA GLN A 471 -2.32 6.43 16.78
C GLN A 471 -0.83 6.21 17.09
N GLN A 472 -0.52 5.23 17.93
CA GLN A 472 0.85 4.81 18.22
C GLN A 472 1.54 4.12 17.05
N ILE A 473 0.77 3.56 16.10
CA ILE A 473 1.31 2.94 14.89
C ILE A 473 1.92 4.02 13.98
N CYS A 474 3.24 4.04 13.89
CA CYS A 474 3.98 5.02 13.10
C CYS A 474 5.23 4.39 12.48
N ASN A 475 5.49 4.67 11.20
CA ASN A 475 6.70 4.20 10.52
C ASN A 475 7.96 4.92 10.99
N TYR A 476 7.81 6.09 11.57
CA TYR A 476 8.88 7.05 11.86
C TYR A 476 9.19 7.17 13.35
N THR A 477 8.78 6.19 14.16
CA THR A 477 9.16 6.06 15.56
C THR A 477 9.49 4.60 15.87
N LYS A 478 10.48 4.36 16.72
CA LYS A 478 10.87 3.00 17.12
C LYS A 478 9.71 2.23 17.74
N ALA A 479 9.03 2.83 18.71
CA ALA A 479 7.85 2.24 19.37
C ALA A 479 6.73 1.95 18.35
N GLY A 480 6.45 2.87 17.42
CA GLY A 480 5.43 2.67 16.39
C GLY A 480 5.76 1.51 15.45
N ARG A 481 7.03 1.32 15.09
CA ARG A 481 7.47 0.18 14.28
C ARG A 481 7.34 -1.16 15.02
N GLU A 482 7.54 -1.18 16.32
CA GLU A 482 7.35 -2.39 17.13
C GLU A 482 5.90 -2.90 17.07
N PHE A 483 4.90 -2.03 17.08
CA PHE A 483 3.50 -2.40 16.87
C PHE A 483 3.23 -3.03 15.50
N ILE A 484 3.97 -2.63 14.48
CA ILE A 484 3.74 -3.07 13.10
C ILE A 484 4.45 -4.41 12.84
N HIS A 485 5.54 -4.74 13.54
CA HIS A 485 6.50 -5.77 13.14
C HIS A 485 6.70 -6.93 14.10
N ASN A 486 5.68 -7.27 14.87
CA ASN A 486 5.75 -8.41 15.79
C ASN A 486 6.17 -9.75 15.14
N ASN A 487 6.09 -9.88 13.81
CA ASN A 487 6.29 -11.13 13.07
C ASN A 487 7.40 -11.09 12.01
N LEU A 488 8.26 -10.07 11.95
CA LEU A 488 9.32 -10.02 10.97
C LEU A 488 10.50 -10.92 11.36
N THR A 489 11.07 -11.60 10.36
CA THR A 489 12.27 -12.42 10.51
C THR A 489 13.50 -11.54 10.69
N ARG A 490 14.49 -12.01 11.44
CA ARG A 490 15.68 -11.29 11.87
C ARG A 490 16.87 -11.61 11.01
N ILE A 491 17.55 -10.58 10.59
CA ILE A 491 18.70 -10.64 9.71
C ILE A 491 19.83 -9.85 10.34
N ASP A 492 21.07 -10.21 10.00
CA ASP A 492 22.23 -9.44 10.40
C ASP A 492 22.24 -8.08 9.71
N LYS A 493 22.10 -7.03 10.51
CA LYS A 493 22.03 -5.66 10.02
C LYS A 493 23.38 -5.19 9.46
N ILE A 494 24.48 -5.66 10.01
CA ILE A 494 25.82 -5.25 9.60
C ILE A 494 26.10 -5.75 8.18
N ILE A 495 25.85 -7.05 7.94
CA ILE A 495 26.04 -7.64 6.61
C ILE A 495 25.11 -6.98 5.59
N LEU A 496 23.85 -6.71 5.98
CA LEU A 496 22.91 -6.03 5.09
C LEU A 496 23.37 -4.61 4.74
N GLN A 497 23.88 -3.85 5.70
CA GLN A 497 24.46 -2.52 5.45
C GLN A 497 25.69 -2.60 4.53
N GLN A 498 26.54 -3.61 4.70
CA GLN A 498 27.66 -3.84 3.80
C GLN A 498 27.21 -4.15 2.37
N ILE A 499 26.19 -5.01 2.19
CA ILE A 499 25.61 -5.30 0.87
C ILE A 499 25.12 -4.03 0.18
N MET A 500 24.51 -3.10 0.93
CA MET A 500 24.01 -1.84 0.41
C MET A 500 25.11 -0.83 0.13
N LYS A 501 26.06 -0.70 1.05
CA LYS A 501 27.17 0.26 0.94
C LYS A 501 28.15 -0.09 -0.18
N TYR A 502 28.27 -1.41 -0.46
CA TYR A 502 29.17 -1.92 -1.48
C TYR A 502 28.37 -2.71 -2.52
N PRO A 503 27.66 -2.04 -3.43
CA PRO A 503 27.03 -2.71 -4.56
C PRO A 503 28.10 -3.39 -5.41
N LEU A 504 27.72 -4.45 -6.08
CA LEU A 504 28.60 -5.10 -7.05
C LEU A 504 28.86 -4.12 -8.20
N LYS A 505 30.14 -3.87 -8.48
CA LYS A 505 30.58 -3.06 -9.61
C LYS A 505 30.16 -3.72 -10.91
N ASP A 506 29.92 -2.93 -11.93
CA ASP A 506 29.53 -3.37 -13.28
C ASP A 506 28.23 -4.20 -13.35
N GLU A 507 27.44 -4.20 -12.25
CA GLU A 507 26.18 -4.92 -12.15
C GLU A 507 24.99 -3.96 -12.10
N THR A 508 23.84 -4.44 -12.61
CA THR A 508 22.63 -3.63 -12.73
C THR A 508 22.04 -3.22 -11.38
N ALA A 509 21.30 -2.12 -11.37
CA ALA A 509 20.54 -1.69 -10.20
C ALA A 509 19.49 -2.75 -9.79
N GLU A 510 18.94 -3.49 -10.76
CA GLU A 510 18.00 -4.58 -10.49
C GLU A 510 18.66 -5.73 -9.74
N LEU A 511 19.86 -6.17 -10.17
CA LEU A 511 20.60 -7.23 -9.49
C LEU A 511 21.00 -6.82 -8.07
N ASN A 512 21.54 -5.60 -7.93
CA ASN A 512 21.95 -5.07 -6.62
C ASN A 512 20.77 -4.92 -5.65
N ASP A 513 19.59 -4.45 -6.10
CA ASP A 513 18.36 -4.42 -5.29
C ASP A 513 17.87 -5.84 -4.94
N ASN A 514 17.97 -6.77 -5.88
CA ASN A 514 17.56 -8.15 -5.66
C ASN A 514 18.49 -8.91 -4.70
N ARG A 515 19.80 -8.59 -4.65
CA ARG A 515 20.72 -9.14 -3.62
C ARG A 515 20.19 -8.88 -2.21
N ILE A 516 19.77 -7.64 -1.95
CA ILE A 516 19.19 -7.26 -0.65
C ILE A 516 17.94 -8.09 -0.38
N SER A 517 17.04 -8.20 -1.37
CA SER A 517 15.78 -8.93 -1.25
C SER A 517 16.01 -10.44 -1.01
N LEU A 518 16.97 -11.02 -1.71
CA LEU A 518 17.34 -12.44 -1.57
C LEU A 518 17.97 -12.73 -0.21
N TYR A 519 18.89 -11.85 0.25
CA TYR A 519 19.52 -12.01 1.57
C TYR A 519 18.47 -12.01 2.68
N VAL A 520 17.49 -11.08 2.60
CA VAL A 520 16.37 -11.03 3.52
C VAL A 520 15.45 -12.26 3.37
N GLY A 521 15.09 -12.63 2.15
CA GLY A 521 14.18 -13.75 1.87
C GLY A 521 14.77 -15.11 2.27
N GLN A 522 16.08 -15.27 2.18
CA GLN A 522 16.82 -16.49 2.58
C GLN A 522 17.27 -16.46 4.05
N ASN A 523 16.88 -15.43 4.83
CA ASN A 523 17.26 -15.24 6.24
C ASN A 523 18.80 -15.20 6.46
N GLY A 524 19.52 -14.59 5.53
CA GLY A 524 20.97 -14.48 5.58
C GLY A 524 21.70 -15.81 5.37
N LYS A 525 21.06 -16.82 4.76
CA LYS A 525 21.60 -18.17 4.59
C LYS A 525 21.70 -18.57 3.12
N CYS A 526 22.68 -19.39 2.80
CA CYS A 526 22.81 -20.05 1.51
C CYS A 526 21.52 -20.83 1.17
N PHE A 527 21.08 -20.76 -0.09
CA PHE A 527 19.88 -21.47 -0.55
C PHE A 527 20.00 -22.99 -0.39
N VAL A 528 21.18 -23.54 -0.68
CA VAL A 528 21.47 -24.96 -0.66
C VAL A 528 21.96 -25.41 0.72
N SER A 529 23.15 -24.96 1.18
CA SER A 529 23.81 -25.47 2.39
C SER A 529 23.23 -24.94 3.70
N LYS A 530 22.39 -23.90 3.66
CA LYS A 530 21.89 -23.21 4.85
C LYS A 530 22.96 -22.55 5.75
N GLU A 531 24.20 -22.51 5.32
CA GLU A 531 25.24 -21.74 5.99
C GLU A 531 24.94 -20.24 5.97
N PHE A 532 25.44 -19.52 6.97
CA PHE A 532 25.32 -18.06 7.01
C PHE A 532 26.16 -17.42 5.91
N LEU A 533 25.54 -16.53 5.17
CA LEU A 533 26.18 -15.74 4.12
C LEU A 533 26.82 -14.49 4.73
N THR A 534 28.07 -14.27 4.36
CA THR A 534 28.86 -13.05 4.65
C THR A 534 29.19 -12.37 3.34
N THR A 535 29.68 -11.12 3.39
CA THR A 535 30.08 -10.41 2.17
C THR A 535 31.25 -11.07 1.42
N GLY A 536 32.06 -11.88 2.12
CA GLY A 536 33.21 -12.57 1.53
C GLY A 536 32.91 -13.94 0.94
N ASN A 537 31.75 -14.57 1.28
CA ASN A 537 31.42 -15.92 0.79
C ASN A 537 30.11 -15.98 -0.01
N MET A 538 29.48 -14.84 -0.28
CA MET A 538 28.16 -14.77 -0.91
C MET A 538 28.25 -14.52 -2.41
N HIS A 539 27.67 -15.42 -3.20
CA HIS A 539 27.53 -15.29 -4.64
C HIS A 539 26.07 -15.21 -5.06
N VAL A 540 25.78 -14.36 -6.06
CA VAL A 540 24.49 -14.33 -6.74
C VAL A 540 24.55 -15.31 -7.90
N HIS A 541 23.72 -16.33 -7.87
CA HIS A 541 23.62 -17.32 -8.94
C HIS A 541 22.36 -17.08 -9.77
N HIS A 542 22.54 -17.06 -11.11
CA HIS A 542 21.44 -17.01 -12.09
C HIS A 542 20.99 -18.44 -12.39
N LYS A 543 19.75 -18.80 -12.07
CA LYS A 543 19.18 -20.12 -12.35
C LYS A 543 19.18 -20.42 -13.84
N LYS A 544 18.79 -19.46 -14.66
CA LYS A 544 19.01 -19.45 -16.10
C LYS A 544 20.16 -18.50 -16.39
N PRO A 545 21.26 -18.97 -17.00
CA PRO A 545 22.43 -18.13 -17.29
C PRO A 545 22.10 -16.94 -18.19
N ARG A 546 22.80 -15.82 -18.00
CA ARG A 546 22.63 -14.62 -18.84
C ARG A 546 22.91 -14.92 -20.33
N LYS A 547 23.88 -15.79 -20.60
CA LYS A 547 24.23 -16.24 -21.97
C LYS A 547 23.04 -16.89 -22.69
N GLU A 548 22.12 -17.47 -21.94
CA GLU A 548 20.91 -18.13 -22.43
C GLU A 548 19.67 -17.22 -22.36
N GLY A 549 19.85 -15.91 -22.14
CA GLY A 549 18.77 -14.94 -22.02
C GLY A 549 18.15 -14.87 -20.61
N GLY A 550 18.86 -15.35 -19.58
CA GLY A 550 18.49 -15.15 -18.19
C GLY A 550 18.58 -13.67 -17.79
N THR A 551 17.62 -13.20 -17.00
CA THR A 551 17.52 -11.80 -16.55
C THR A 551 17.87 -11.70 -15.07
N ASP A 552 18.14 -10.47 -14.60
CA ASP A 552 18.37 -10.15 -13.19
C ASP A 552 17.11 -10.15 -12.33
N ASN A 553 16.02 -10.69 -12.83
CA ASN A 553 14.74 -10.77 -12.12
C ASN A 553 14.88 -11.64 -10.86
N TYR A 554 14.24 -11.24 -9.75
CA TYR A 554 14.28 -11.90 -8.45
C TYR A 554 14.04 -13.43 -8.53
N GLN A 555 13.11 -13.86 -9.41
CA GLN A 555 12.79 -15.29 -9.57
C GLN A 555 13.91 -16.11 -10.23
N ASN A 556 14.76 -15.46 -11.03
CA ASN A 556 15.89 -16.08 -11.70
C ASN A 556 17.15 -16.13 -10.82
N LEU A 557 17.15 -15.48 -9.67
CA LEU A 557 18.33 -15.34 -8.80
C LEU A 557 18.20 -16.13 -7.51
N VAL A 558 19.32 -16.62 -6.99
CA VAL A 558 19.47 -17.16 -5.63
C VAL A 558 20.82 -16.73 -5.05
N LEU A 559 20.92 -16.61 -3.73
CA LEU A 559 22.19 -16.44 -3.03
C LEU A 559 22.70 -17.78 -2.55
N VAL A 560 23.94 -18.06 -2.88
CA VAL A 560 24.66 -19.27 -2.50
C VAL A 560 26.04 -18.91 -1.95
N THR A 561 26.70 -19.85 -1.26
CA THR A 561 28.11 -19.68 -0.93
C THR A 561 28.97 -19.92 -2.17
N GLU A 562 30.19 -19.38 -2.19
CA GLU A 562 31.16 -19.61 -3.26
C GLU A 562 31.36 -21.11 -3.54
N TYR A 563 31.47 -21.90 -2.48
CA TYR A 563 31.59 -23.35 -2.58
C TYR A 563 30.41 -23.99 -3.33
N VAL A 564 29.17 -23.65 -2.96
CA VAL A 564 27.98 -24.15 -3.66
C VAL A 564 27.92 -23.62 -5.10
N HIS A 565 28.34 -22.39 -5.36
CA HIS A 565 28.39 -21.84 -6.71
C HIS A 565 29.34 -22.64 -7.61
N ARG A 566 30.50 -23.01 -7.08
CA ARG A 566 31.46 -23.90 -7.79
C ARG A 566 30.86 -25.27 -8.06
N LEU A 567 30.18 -25.90 -7.10
CA LEU A 567 29.48 -27.17 -7.28
C LEU A 567 28.39 -27.12 -8.36
N ILE A 568 27.66 -26.02 -8.47
CA ILE A 568 26.64 -25.86 -9.50
C ILE A 568 27.27 -25.87 -10.90
N HIS A 569 28.43 -25.23 -11.07
CA HIS A 569 29.07 -25.05 -12.37
C HIS A 569 30.14 -26.07 -12.73
N ALA A 570 30.58 -26.88 -11.79
CA ALA A 570 31.58 -27.94 -12.06
C ALA A 570 31.00 -29.02 -13.00
N SER A 571 31.65 -29.22 -14.15
CA SER A 571 31.31 -30.25 -15.14
C SER A 571 32.37 -31.34 -15.27
N ALA A 572 33.66 -31.02 -14.98
CA ALA A 572 34.75 -31.98 -15.01
C ALA A 572 34.72 -32.91 -13.79
N GLU A 573 34.89 -34.20 -14.00
CA GLU A 573 34.79 -35.28 -13.00
C GLU A 573 35.81 -35.08 -11.87
N GLU A 574 37.07 -34.82 -12.18
CA GLU A 574 38.11 -34.48 -11.20
C GLU A 574 37.78 -33.30 -10.29
N THR A 575 37.15 -32.25 -10.89
CA THR A 575 36.76 -31.08 -10.11
C THR A 575 35.59 -31.40 -9.17
N LEU A 576 34.66 -32.24 -9.61
CA LEU A 576 33.56 -32.71 -8.79
C LEU A 576 34.04 -33.55 -7.63
N GLU A 577 34.90 -34.54 -7.87
CA GLU A 577 35.49 -35.40 -6.83
C GLU A 577 36.22 -34.59 -5.77
N LYS A 578 37.04 -33.61 -6.20
CA LYS A 578 37.75 -32.71 -5.30
C LYS A 578 36.80 -31.85 -4.46
N LEU A 579 35.68 -31.39 -5.04
CA LEU A 579 34.69 -30.61 -4.30
C LEU A 579 33.85 -31.51 -3.37
N LEU A 580 33.53 -32.74 -3.77
CA LEU A 580 32.76 -33.68 -2.97
C LEU A 580 33.54 -34.23 -1.78
N SER A 581 34.87 -34.30 -1.87
CA SER A 581 35.75 -34.68 -0.75
C SER A 581 35.92 -33.58 0.32
N ASP A 582 35.49 -32.34 0.06
CA ASP A 582 35.54 -31.24 1.05
C ASP A 582 34.53 -31.51 2.19
N PRO A 583 34.93 -31.37 3.47
CA PRO A 583 34.03 -31.54 4.62
C PRO A 583 32.76 -30.68 4.57
N LYS A 584 32.77 -29.60 3.81
CA LYS A 584 31.59 -28.74 3.58
C LYS A 584 30.46 -29.45 2.82
N CYS A 585 30.80 -30.55 2.13
CA CYS A 585 29.84 -31.36 1.37
C CYS A 585 28.75 -31.96 2.27
N SER A 586 29.06 -32.29 3.53
CA SER A 586 28.10 -32.85 4.49
C SER A 586 26.90 -31.97 4.80
N LYS A 587 26.97 -30.66 4.47
CA LYS A 587 25.89 -29.68 4.69
C LYS A 587 25.08 -29.39 3.44
N ILE A 588 25.33 -30.06 2.34
CA ILE A 588 24.70 -29.80 1.06
C ILE A 588 23.34 -30.52 0.97
N ASP A 589 22.31 -29.76 0.60
CA ASP A 589 21.02 -30.29 0.19
C ASP A 589 21.12 -30.64 -1.31
N PHE A 590 21.40 -31.89 -1.62
CA PHE A 590 21.65 -32.37 -2.98
C PHE A 590 20.43 -32.26 -3.88
N ASP A 591 19.21 -32.38 -3.36
CA ASP A 591 17.98 -32.14 -4.13
C ASP A 591 17.92 -30.73 -4.67
N LYS A 592 18.31 -29.75 -3.85
CA LYS A 592 18.35 -28.35 -4.28
C LYS A 592 19.54 -28.05 -5.18
N LEU A 593 20.68 -28.65 -4.91
CA LEU A 593 21.87 -28.53 -5.75
C LEU A 593 21.59 -29.07 -7.16
N ASN A 594 21.08 -30.27 -7.28
CA ASN A 594 20.81 -30.94 -8.55
C ASN A 594 19.76 -30.18 -9.38
N LYS A 595 18.71 -29.62 -8.73
CA LYS A 595 17.79 -28.72 -9.41
C LYS A 595 18.46 -27.48 -10.00
N LEU A 596 19.47 -26.93 -9.34
CA LEU A 596 20.21 -25.78 -9.87
C LEU A 596 21.19 -26.19 -10.95
N ARG A 597 21.82 -27.37 -10.83
CA ARG A 597 22.72 -27.96 -11.84
C ARG A 597 21.98 -28.24 -13.15
N ALA A 598 20.82 -28.89 -13.06
CA ALA A 598 19.96 -29.14 -14.24
C ALA A 598 19.56 -27.84 -14.98
N LEU A 599 19.29 -26.75 -14.25
CA LEU A 599 18.94 -25.45 -14.83
C LEU A 599 20.08 -24.75 -15.59
N VAL A 600 21.33 -25.13 -15.34
CA VAL A 600 22.52 -24.64 -16.05
C VAL A 600 23.09 -25.70 -17.01
N GLY A 601 22.37 -26.81 -17.27
CA GLY A 601 22.73 -27.84 -18.24
C GLY A 601 23.75 -28.87 -17.71
N ASN A 602 24.02 -28.94 -16.40
CA ASN A 602 24.91 -29.90 -15.79
C ASN A 602 24.18 -31.14 -15.29
N SER A 603 24.84 -32.33 -15.34
CA SER A 603 24.31 -33.57 -14.83
C SER A 603 24.07 -33.53 -13.30
N GLU A 604 23.11 -34.30 -12.83
CA GLU A 604 22.88 -34.51 -11.41
C GLU A 604 24.04 -35.26 -10.75
N ILE A 605 24.32 -34.94 -9.50
CA ILE A 605 25.32 -35.65 -8.68
C ILE A 605 24.58 -36.75 -7.93
N ASP A 606 24.97 -38.00 -8.15
CA ASP A 606 24.49 -39.18 -7.42
C ASP A 606 25.34 -39.38 -6.15
N ILE A 607 24.68 -39.37 -4.98
CA ILE A 607 25.34 -39.52 -3.68
C ILE A 607 25.64 -41.00 -3.37
N ASN A 608 25.02 -41.91 -4.12
CA ASN A 608 25.14 -43.37 -3.87
C ASN A 608 26.22 -44.04 -4.74
N LYS A 609 27.00 -43.27 -5.47
CA LYS A 609 28.23 -43.67 -6.12
C LYS A 609 29.44 -43.05 -5.35
#